data_c5ddbaec44e7e7692d9eb3e1e5ff9271
#
_entry.id   c5ddbaec44e7e7692d9eb3e1e5ff9271
#
_cell.length_a   1.000
_cell.length_b   1.000
_cell.length_c   1.000
_cell.angle_alpha   90.00
_cell.angle_beta   90.00
_cell.angle_gamma   90.00
#
_symmetry.space_group_name_H-M   'P 1'
#
loop_
_entity.id
_entity.type
_entity.pdbx_description
1 polymer ?
#
loop_
_entity_poly.entity_id
_entity_poly.type
_entity_poly.pdbx_seq_one_letter_code
_entity_poly.pdbx_strand_id
1 'polypeptide(L)'
;MNPVSNTARYLKITLVIFCFITVVAAADTALWHHVTTRMQAQIENEVANLKATGWSVETGEVRRGGWPFGAWIDIQKPQLSHKNFPAQPFEAGWAGETFRLGGPWTEIVRKGLTVSLPGRQVARIITSSARATILTEALRLHISEDGTVMFHAPSAQVAVAMDLVDQTVTLSRLSGRILIQPQAPAGATRLGLDVLSSTLSTSFLNAAKYPLHNAHLVVALTTSSTHPESPLFSPEGYERLLVQTASFSMGSEATSAHLSFSGELTYPALNGHLTLSLLNWHDAAEKILNIPRLQSSLAPDTRVFLEHILHATPPSGLAESHPVVAEVSVVNGHAAPALEQLLQTISTQKIDASHLRE
;
A
#
# COMPACT_ATOMS: atom_id res chain seq x y z
N MET A 1 -9.41 -70.11 -25.07
CA MET A 1 -8.93 -69.00 -24.23
C MET A 1 -10.06 -68.59 -23.27
N ASN A 2 -9.88 -68.79 -21.96
CA ASN A 2 -10.97 -68.66 -20.97
C ASN A 2 -11.22 -67.18 -20.62
N PRO A 3 -12.37 -66.61 -20.99
CA PRO A 3 -12.70 -65.20 -20.68
C PRO A 3 -12.86 -64.90 -19.16
N VAL A 4 -13.08 -65.93 -18.35
CA VAL A 4 -13.30 -65.86 -16.91
C VAL A 4 -12.03 -65.36 -16.13
N SER A 5 -10.84 -65.64 -16.64
CA SER A 5 -9.56 -65.28 -16.01
C SER A 5 -9.32 -63.72 -16.01
N ASN A 6 -9.74 -63.02 -17.05
CA ASN A 6 -9.53 -61.61 -17.20
C ASN A 6 -10.45 -60.78 -16.28
N THR A 7 -11.72 -61.18 -16.12
CA THR A 7 -12.71 -60.51 -15.29
C THR A 7 -12.30 -60.49 -13.81
N ALA A 8 -11.79 -61.60 -13.28
CA ALA A 8 -11.29 -61.71 -11.92
C ALA A 8 -10.04 -60.82 -11.67
N ARG A 9 -9.22 -60.64 -12.70
CA ARG A 9 -8.01 -59.79 -12.65
C ARG A 9 -8.39 -58.31 -12.63
N TYR A 10 -9.33 -57.89 -13.46
CA TYR A 10 -9.85 -56.52 -13.45
C TYR A 10 -10.56 -56.20 -12.13
N LEU A 11 -11.35 -57.09 -11.57
CA LEU A 11 -12.02 -56.90 -10.28
C LEU A 11 -11.02 -56.70 -9.15
N LYS A 12 -9.92 -57.46 -9.10
CA LYS A 12 -8.84 -57.28 -8.10
C LYS A 12 -8.16 -55.93 -8.26
N ILE A 13 -7.84 -55.52 -9.49
CA ILE A 13 -7.20 -54.22 -9.76
C ILE A 13 -8.14 -53.05 -9.34
N THR A 14 -9.42 -53.13 -9.69
CA THR A 14 -10.43 -52.13 -9.30
C THR A 14 -10.57 -52.06 -7.79
N LEU A 15 -10.58 -53.17 -7.08
CA LEU A 15 -10.65 -53.20 -5.62
C LEU A 15 -9.41 -52.56 -4.98
N VAL A 16 -8.21 -52.84 -5.48
CA VAL A 16 -6.97 -52.25 -4.99
C VAL A 16 -6.98 -50.75 -5.22
N ILE A 17 -7.37 -50.28 -6.41
CA ILE A 17 -7.50 -48.86 -6.71
C ILE A 17 -8.52 -48.18 -5.77
N PHE A 18 -9.69 -48.81 -5.56
CA PHE A 18 -10.71 -48.29 -4.65
C PHE A 18 -10.21 -48.20 -3.22
N CYS A 19 -9.55 -49.26 -2.69
CA CYS A 19 -8.95 -49.22 -1.36
C CYS A 19 -7.89 -48.11 -1.23
N PHE A 20 -7.04 -47.96 -2.27
CA PHE A 20 -6.03 -46.89 -2.28
C PHE A 20 -6.66 -45.50 -2.25
N ILE A 21 -7.66 -45.22 -3.09
CA ILE A 21 -8.40 -43.96 -3.10
C ILE A 21 -9.04 -43.70 -1.74
N THR A 22 -9.65 -44.71 -1.11
CA THR A 22 -10.28 -44.59 0.20
C THR A 22 -9.27 -44.26 1.28
N VAL A 23 -8.11 -44.89 1.29
CA VAL A 23 -7.03 -44.56 2.26
C VAL A 23 -6.51 -43.13 2.06
N VAL A 24 -6.28 -42.72 0.81
CA VAL A 24 -5.83 -41.38 0.47
C VAL A 24 -6.88 -40.33 0.91
N ALA A 25 -8.16 -40.58 0.63
CA ALA A 25 -9.25 -39.69 1.03
C ALA A 25 -9.40 -39.59 2.56
N ALA A 26 -9.24 -40.69 3.29
CA ALA A 26 -9.27 -40.70 4.75
C ALA A 26 -8.08 -39.94 5.34
N ALA A 27 -6.88 -40.13 4.80
CA ALA A 27 -5.68 -39.42 5.22
C ALA A 27 -5.80 -37.91 4.97
N ASP A 28 -6.29 -37.52 3.77
CA ASP A 28 -6.54 -36.12 3.42
C ASP A 28 -7.60 -35.48 4.33
N THR A 29 -8.70 -36.19 4.63
CA THR A 29 -9.73 -35.73 5.56
C THR A 29 -9.19 -35.52 6.97
N ALA A 30 -8.35 -36.45 7.46
CA ALA A 30 -7.71 -36.32 8.78
C ALA A 30 -6.76 -35.13 8.84
N LEU A 31 -5.95 -34.95 7.79
CA LEU A 31 -5.04 -33.79 7.66
C LEU A 31 -5.82 -32.48 7.61
N TRP A 32 -6.86 -32.41 6.78
CA TRP A 32 -7.73 -31.23 6.67
C TRP A 32 -8.37 -30.88 8.03
N HIS A 33 -8.90 -31.85 8.73
CA HIS A 33 -9.50 -31.63 10.06
C HIS A 33 -8.47 -31.13 11.08
N HIS A 34 -7.28 -31.73 11.09
CA HIS A 34 -6.19 -31.32 11.97
C HIS A 34 -5.75 -29.86 11.69
N VAL A 35 -5.50 -29.52 10.41
CA VAL A 35 -5.04 -28.20 10.02
C VAL A 35 -6.11 -27.13 10.33
N THR A 36 -7.36 -27.36 9.95
CA THR A 36 -8.46 -26.40 10.20
C THR A 36 -8.73 -26.20 11.70
N THR A 37 -8.63 -27.26 12.52
CA THR A 37 -8.77 -27.16 13.99
C THR A 37 -7.64 -26.30 14.59
N ARG A 38 -6.43 -26.51 14.12
CA ARG A 38 -5.25 -25.74 14.56
C ARG A 38 -5.37 -24.26 14.17
N MET A 39 -5.79 -23.96 12.93
CA MET A 39 -6.04 -22.60 12.48
C MET A 39 -7.13 -21.91 13.30
N GLN A 40 -8.22 -22.62 13.61
CA GLN A 40 -9.31 -22.07 14.42
C GLN A 40 -8.82 -21.73 15.83
N ALA A 41 -8.10 -22.63 16.50
CA ALA A 41 -7.55 -22.39 17.83
C ALA A 41 -6.58 -21.20 17.84
N GLN A 42 -5.77 -21.05 16.78
CA GLN A 42 -4.87 -19.91 16.64
C GLN A 42 -5.65 -18.59 16.48
N ILE A 43 -6.70 -18.56 15.68
CA ILE A 43 -7.58 -17.38 15.51
C ILE A 43 -8.23 -17.01 16.87
N GLU A 44 -8.76 -17.99 17.62
CA GLU A 44 -9.38 -17.77 18.92
C GLU A 44 -8.38 -17.17 19.93
N ASN A 45 -7.13 -17.66 19.94
CA ASN A 45 -6.06 -17.13 20.76
C ASN A 45 -5.71 -15.69 20.39
N GLU A 46 -5.56 -15.39 19.07
CA GLU A 46 -5.24 -14.03 18.60
C GLU A 46 -6.40 -13.06 18.90
N VAL A 47 -7.64 -13.47 18.75
CA VAL A 47 -8.81 -12.68 19.15
C VAL A 47 -8.80 -12.38 20.65
N ALA A 48 -8.42 -13.36 21.49
CA ALA A 48 -8.29 -13.16 22.92
C ALA A 48 -7.17 -12.17 23.26
N ASN A 49 -6.01 -12.29 22.60
CA ASN A 49 -4.87 -11.37 22.75
C ASN A 49 -5.25 -9.94 22.34
N LEU A 50 -5.93 -9.76 21.19
CA LEU A 50 -6.40 -8.46 20.74
C LEU A 50 -7.37 -7.83 21.76
N LYS A 51 -8.31 -8.60 22.29
CA LYS A 51 -9.24 -8.12 23.34
C LYS A 51 -8.50 -7.73 24.62
N ALA A 52 -7.48 -8.47 25.01
CA ALA A 52 -6.65 -8.15 26.18
C ALA A 52 -5.85 -6.85 26.00
N THR A 53 -5.51 -6.49 24.77
CA THR A 53 -4.83 -5.22 24.41
C THR A 53 -5.79 -4.07 24.12
N GLY A 54 -7.10 -4.20 24.41
CA GLY A 54 -8.08 -3.12 24.32
C GLY A 54 -8.77 -3.00 22.95
N TRP A 55 -8.57 -3.98 22.06
CA TRP A 55 -9.32 -4.04 20.80
C TRP A 55 -10.71 -4.64 21.01
N SER A 56 -11.71 -4.07 20.38
CA SER A 56 -13.02 -4.69 20.21
C SER A 56 -12.99 -5.56 18.96
N VAL A 57 -13.28 -6.85 19.11
CA VAL A 57 -13.31 -7.82 18.01
C VAL A 57 -14.67 -8.46 17.97
N GLU A 58 -15.38 -8.27 16.85
CA GLU A 58 -16.64 -8.92 16.55
C GLU A 58 -16.47 -9.81 15.32
N THR A 59 -17.00 -11.02 15.39
CA THR A 59 -16.96 -11.98 14.30
C THR A 59 -18.34 -12.58 14.09
N GLY A 60 -18.73 -12.75 12.84
CA GLY A 60 -19.91 -13.53 12.49
C GLY A 60 -19.60 -15.03 12.47
N GLU A 61 -20.28 -15.75 11.60
CA GLU A 61 -20.13 -17.20 11.47
C GLU A 61 -18.72 -17.60 11.03
N VAL A 62 -18.17 -18.64 11.67
CA VAL A 62 -16.89 -19.25 11.33
C VAL A 62 -17.15 -20.55 10.57
N ARG A 63 -16.63 -20.65 9.35
CA ARG A 63 -16.80 -21.81 8.46
C ARG A 63 -15.48 -22.42 8.10
N ARG A 64 -15.41 -23.75 8.09
CA ARG A 64 -14.26 -24.53 7.60
C ARG A 64 -14.48 -24.89 6.14
N GLY A 65 -13.45 -24.78 5.30
CA GLY A 65 -13.53 -25.11 3.88
C GLY A 65 -12.23 -25.69 3.33
N GLY A 66 -12.24 -25.95 2.02
CA GLY A 66 -11.06 -26.33 1.26
C GLY A 66 -10.92 -27.80 0.89
N TRP A 67 -11.53 -28.71 1.66
CA TRP A 67 -11.46 -30.14 1.36
C TRP A 67 -11.99 -30.46 -0.07
N PRO A 68 -11.33 -31.33 -0.85
CA PRO A 68 -10.07 -32.03 -0.57
C PRO A 68 -8.81 -31.26 -1.00
N PHE A 69 -8.91 -30.09 -1.64
CA PHE A 69 -7.80 -29.42 -2.34
C PHE A 69 -7.07 -28.37 -1.52
N GLY A 70 -7.43 -28.21 -0.25
CA GLY A 70 -6.84 -27.22 0.64
C GLY A 70 -7.48 -27.22 2.02
N ALA A 71 -7.08 -26.26 2.84
CA ALA A 71 -7.66 -26.04 4.16
C ALA A 71 -7.73 -24.51 4.43
N TRP A 72 -8.91 -24.02 4.80
CA TRP A 72 -9.08 -22.62 5.23
C TRP A 72 -10.22 -22.45 6.23
N ILE A 73 -10.14 -21.34 6.95
CA ILE A 73 -11.20 -20.84 7.82
C ILE A 73 -11.74 -19.54 7.24
N ASP A 74 -13.03 -19.46 7.05
CA ASP A 74 -13.77 -18.24 6.68
C ASP A 74 -14.47 -17.67 7.91
N ILE A 75 -14.23 -16.41 8.20
CA ILE A 75 -14.93 -15.61 9.20
C ILE A 75 -15.78 -14.59 8.46
N GLN A 76 -17.09 -14.65 8.67
CA GLN A 76 -18.03 -13.74 8.03
C GLN A 76 -18.17 -12.45 8.83
N LYS A 77 -18.22 -11.32 8.10
CA LYS A 77 -18.44 -9.97 8.66
C LYS A 77 -17.54 -9.66 9.87
N PRO A 78 -16.23 -9.90 9.79
CA PRO A 78 -15.33 -9.54 10.88
C PRO A 78 -15.27 -8.03 11.05
N GLN A 79 -15.22 -7.58 12.32
CA GLN A 79 -15.02 -6.18 12.67
C GLN A 79 -13.98 -6.08 13.77
N LEU A 80 -13.08 -5.14 13.59
CA LEU A 80 -12.00 -4.84 14.52
C LEU A 80 -12.00 -3.34 14.77
N SER A 81 -12.02 -2.90 16.03
CA SER A 81 -11.92 -1.49 16.37
C SER A 81 -11.11 -1.28 17.63
N HIS A 82 -10.34 -0.21 17.65
CA HIS A 82 -9.59 0.25 18.80
C HIS A 82 -9.82 1.75 18.98
N LYS A 83 -10.18 2.15 20.19
CA LYS A 83 -10.40 3.54 20.57
C LYS A 83 -9.51 3.84 21.75
N ASN A 84 -8.55 4.72 21.58
CA ASN A 84 -7.69 5.17 22.64
C ASN A 84 -8.15 6.55 23.13
N PHE A 85 -8.75 6.61 24.31
CA PHE A 85 -9.13 7.84 25.02
C PHE A 85 -8.52 7.78 26.42
N PRO A 86 -8.04 8.86 27.05
CA PRO A 86 -8.37 10.27 26.78
C PRO A 86 -7.20 11.16 26.29
N ALA A 87 -5.96 10.65 26.17
CA ALA A 87 -4.79 11.52 25.97
C ALA A 87 -4.61 12.02 24.52
N GLN A 88 -4.90 11.18 23.53
CA GLN A 88 -4.92 11.56 22.12
C GLN A 88 -6.07 10.84 21.43
N PRO A 89 -6.97 11.54 20.72
CA PRO A 89 -8.05 10.92 19.99
C PRO A 89 -7.47 10.11 18.80
N PHE A 90 -7.32 8.82 19.03
CA PHE A 90 -6.94 7.85 17.99
C PHE A 90 -8.00 6.77 17.93
N GLU A 91 -8.61 6.61 16.78
CA GLU A 91 -9.51 5.51 16.49
C GLU A 91 -9.01 4.78 15.25
N ALA A 92 -8.82 3.49 15.36
CA ALA A 92 -8.54 2.61 14.23
C ALA A 92 -9.61 1.54 14.15
N GLY A 93 -10.06 1.24 12.94
CA GLY A 93 -11.07 0.21 12.72
C GLY A 93 -10.92 -0.45 11.37
N TRP A 94 -11.30 -1.70 11.31
CA TRP A 94 -11.43 -2.47 10.09
C TRP A 94 -12.70 -3.29 10.12
N ALA A 95 -13.41 -3.35 9.00
CA ALA A 95 -14.56 -4.20 8.79
C ALA A 95 -14.51 -4.82 7.41
N GLY A 96 -14.86 -6.09 7.30
CA GLY A 96 -14.82 -6.84 6.05
C GLY A 96 -16.04 -7.71 5.83
N GLU A 97 -16.28 -8.10 4.57
CA GLU A 97 -17.31 -9.09 4.27
C GLU A 97 -16.88 -10.48 4.70
N THR A 98 -15.64 -10.84 4.40
CA THR A 98 -15.07 -12.15 4.76
C THR A 98 -13.57 -11.99 5.02
N PHE A 99 -13.11 -12.70 6.04
CA PHE A 99 -11.70 -12.96 6.30
C PHE A 99 -11.45 -14.44 6.10
N ARG A 100 -10.51 -14.80 5.23
CA ARG A 100 -10.11 -16.19 4.96
C ARG A 100 -8.66 -16.40 5.35
N LEU A 101 -8.43 -17.37 6.24
CA LEU A 101 -7.09 -17.83 6.63
C LEU A 101 -6.82 -19.20 6.03
N GLY A 102 -5.72 -19.36 5.31
CA GLY A 102 -5.36 -20.58 4.59
C GLY A 102 -5.72 -20.55 3.12
N GLY A 103 -5.58 -21.69 2.43
CA GLY A 103 -5.76 -21.77 0.99
C GLY A 103 -5.58 -23.20 0.44
N PRO A 104 -5.32 -23.34 -0.87
CA PRO A 104 -4.97 -24.60 -1.49
C PRO A 104 -3.74 -25.23 -0.85
N TRP A 105 -3.63 -26.56 -0.88
CA TRP A 105 -2.45 -27.27 -0.34
C TRP A 105 -1.13 -26.79 -0.94
N THR A 106 -1.14 -26.39 -2.21
CA THR A 106 0.04 -25.81 -2.87
C THR A 106 0.54 -24.49 -2.28
N GLU A 107 -0.35 -23.71 -1.64
CA GLU A 107 0.00 -22.48 -0.94
C GLU A 107 0.38 -22.74 0.53
N ILE A 108 -0.29 -23.70 1.18
CA ILE A 108 -0.03 -24.07 2.59
C ILE A 108 1.35 -24.70 2.76
N VAL A 109 1.81 -25.48 1.76
CA VAL A 109 3.16 -26.11 1.78
C VAL A 109 4.27 -25.08 1.55
N ARG A 110 3.96 -23.94 0.93
CA ARG A 110 4.92 -22.84 0.82
C ARG A 110 5.09 -22.19 2.20
N LYS A 111 6.33 -21.88 2.55
CA LYS A 111 6.63 -21.22 3.82
C LYS A 111 5.94 -19.85 3.88
N GLY A 112 5.04 -19.69 4.83
CA GLY A 112 4.29 -18.45 5.05
C GLY A 112 2.79 -18.68 5.22
N LEU A 113 2.09 -17.64 5.63
CA LEU A 113 0.65 -17.64 5.89
C LEU A 113 -0.08 -16.82 4.84
N THR A 114 -1.04 -17.43 4.15
CA THR A 114 -1.90 -16.71 3.20
C THR A 114 -3.19 -16.29 3.88
N VAL A 115 -3.49 -15.01 3.81
CA VAL A 115 -4.75 -14.40 4.24
C VAL A 115 -5.42 -13.78 3.02
N SER A 116 -6.67 -14.13 2.78
CA SER A 116 -7.48 -13.54 1.72
C SER A 116 -8.67 -12.80 2.34
N LEU A 117 -8.94 -11.62 1.87
CA LEU A 117 -10.03 -10.76 2.31
C LEU A 117 -10.99 -10.55 1.12
N PRO A 118 -11.78 -11.57 0.74
CA PRO A 118 -12.69 -11.44 -0.39
C PRO A 118 -13.86 -10.52 -0.05
N GLY A 119 -14.35 -9.83 -1.07
CA GLY A 119 -15.40 -8.83 -0.94
C GLY A 119 -14.90 -7.50 -0.39
N ARG A 120 -15.83 -6.64 -0.04
CA ARG A 120 -15.55 -5.28 0.39
C ARG A 120 -14.86 -5.25 1.75
N GLN A 121 -13.75 -4.52 1.82
CA GLN A 121 -12.97 -4.27 3.03
C GLN A 121 -12.89 -2.77 3.28
N VAL A 122 -13.11 -2.34 4.51
CA VAL A 122 -13.06 -0.94 4.92
C VAL A 122 -12.13 -0.83 6.12
N ALA A 123 -11.03 -0.09 5.97
CA ALA A 123 -10.20 0.32 7.10
C ALA A 123 -10.37 1.81 7.34
N ARG A 124 -10.41 2.22 8.59
CA ARG A 124 -10.57 3.62 9.01
C ARG A 124 -9.56 3.96 10.08
N ILE A 125 -8.93 5.12 9.94
CA ILE A 125 -8.05 5.72 10.93
C ILE A 125 -8.53 7.14 11.16
N ILE A 126 -8.75 7.51 12.41
CA ILE A 126 -9.17 8.85 12.82
C ILE A 126 -8.18 9.34 13.86
N THR A 127 -7.62 10.50 13.65
CA THR A 127 -6.78 11.24 14.58
C THR A 127 -7.43 12.59 14.92
N SER A 128 -6.83 13.40 15.79
CA SER A 128 -7.31 14.76 16.09
C SER A 128 -7.36 15.67 14.85
N SER A 129 -6.48 15.47 13.87
CA SER A 129 -6.29 16.35 12.72
C SER A 129 -6.65 15.74 11.38
N ALA A 130 -6.85 14.42 11.31
CA ALA A 130 -7.07 13.72 10.05
C ALA A 130 -7.99 12.51 10.19
N ARG A 131 -8.72 12.23 9.13
CA ARG A 131 -9.47 10.99 8.94
C ARG A 131 -9.03 10.35 7.64
N ALA A 132 -8.63 9.09 7.69
CA ALA A 132 -8.35 8.28 6.51
C ALA A 132 -9.32 7.10 6.46
N THR A 133 -9.87 6.83 5.29
CA THR A 133 -10.68 5.64 5.01
C THR A 133 -10.10 4.94 3.80
N ILE A 134 -9.77 3.67 3.96
CA ILE A 134 -9.27 2.82 2.89
C ILE A 134 -10.35 1.80 2.55
N LEU A 135 -10.71 1.72 1.30
CA LEU A 135 -11.72 0.85 0.75
C LEU A 135 -11.06 -0.03 -0.32
N THR A 136 -11.16 -1.34 -0.19
CA THR A 136 -10.63 -2.26 -1.19
C THR A 136 -11.56 -3.44 -1.38
N GLU A 137 -11.41 -4.10 -2.53
CA GLU A 137 -12.08 -5.35 -2.84
C GLU A 137 -11.03 -6.45 -3.07
N ALA A 138 -11.30 -7.63 -2.55
CA ALA A 138 -10.46 -8.82 -2.76
C ALA A 138 -8.95 -8.62 -2.44
N LEU A 139 -8.63 -8.08 -1.26
CA LEU A 139 -7.27 -7.98 -0.77
C LEU A 139 -6.70 -9.36 -0.43
N ARG A 140 -5.52 -9.67 -0.95
CA ARG A 140 -4.76 -10.88 -0.62
C ARG A 140 -3.46 -10.49 0.06
N LEU A 141 -3.15 -11.16 1.16
CA LEU A 141 -1.92 -10.98 1.94
C LEU A 141 -1.16 -12.30 1.98
N HIS A 142 0.16 -12.22 1.89
CA HIS A 142 1.05 -13.34 2.14
C HIS A 142 2.08 -12.91 3.18
N ILE A 143 2.05 -13.55 4.34
CA ILE A 143 2.90 -13.24 5.49
C ILE A 143 4.04 -14.25 5.50
N SER A 144 5.27 -13.78 5.28
CA SER A 144 6.48 -14.60 5.29
C SER A 144 7.04 -14.77 6.70
N GLU A 145 7.89 -15.77 6.91
CA GLU A 145 8.51 -16.06 8.21
C GLU A 145 9.44 -14.94 8.71
N ASP A 146 9.97 -14.12 7.81
CA ASP A 146 10.84 -12.97 8.11
C ASP A 146 10.09 -11.69 8.56
N GLY A 147 8.77 -11.77 8.72
CA GLY A 147 7.91 -10.62 9.07
C GLY A 147 7.53 -9.73 7.89
N THR A 148 7.87 -10.12 6.67
CA THR A 148 7.42 -9.40 5.46
C THR A 148 6.00 -9.81 5.10
N VAL A 149 5.13 -8.83 4.90
CA VAL A 149 3.76 -9.03 4.42
C VAL A 149 3.66 -8.51 3.00
N MET A 150 3.54 -9.40 2.04
CA MET A 150 3.23 -9.03 0.66
C MET A 150 1.72 -8.89 0.50
N PHE A 151 1.27 -7.88 -0.24
CA PHE A 151 -0.14 -7.66 -0.50
C PHE A 151 -0.44 -7.39 -1.97
N HIS A 152 -1.65 -7.74 -2.35
CA HIS A 152 -2.18 -7.49 -3.70
C HIS A 152 -3.68 -7.22 -3.62
N ALA A 153 -4.13 -6.17 -4.33
CA ALA A 153 -5.55 -5.86 -4.50
C ALA A 153 -5.82 -5.38 -5.94
N PRO A 154 -6.95 -5.73 -6.55
CA PRO A 154 -7.33 -5.22 -7.87
C PRO A 154 -7.46 -3.70 -7.89
N SER A 155 -8.02 -3.16 -6.81
CA SER A 155 -8.18 -1.72 -6.60
C SER A 155 -8.22 -1.37 -5.12
N ALA A 156 -7.82 -0.14 -4.81
CA ALA A 156 -8.03 0.46 -3.49
C ALA A 156 -8.44 1.93 -3.66
N GLN A 157 -9.37 2.37 -2.83
CA GLN A 157 -9.77 3.78 -2.73
C GLN A 157 -9.36 4.29 -1.36
N VAL A 158 -8.60 5.37 -1.33
CA VAL A 158 -8.14 6.03 -0.12
C VAL A 158 -8.78 7.41 -0.06
N ALA A 159 -9.66 7.64 0.89
CA ALA A 159 -10.23 8.94 1.18
C ALA A 159 -9.53 9.52 2.41
N VAL A 160 -8.97 10.71 2.28
CA VAL A 160 -8.30 11.44 3.36
C VAL A 160 -8.99 12.79 3.52
N ALA A 161 -9.47 13.05 4.72
CA ALA A 161 -10.00 14.34 5.13
C ALA A 161 -9.08 14.93 6.19
N MET A 162 -8.53 16.10 5.91
CA MET A 162 -7.69 16.89 6.83
C MET A 162 -8.16 18.34 6.77
N ASP A 163 -8.62 18.88 7.89
CA ASP A 163 -9.15 20.26 8.06
C ASP A 163 -10.11 20.68 6.93
N LEU A 164 -9.62 21.39 5.92
CA LEU A 164 -10.41 21.90 4.78
C LEU A 164 -10.20 21.09 3.49
N VAL A 165 -9.42 20.01 3.54
CA VAL A 165 -9.05 19.24 2.33
C VAL A 165 -9.67 17.86 2.40
N ASP A 166 -10.58 17.57 1.48
CA ASP A 166 -11.19 16.27 1.28
C ASP A 166 -10.68 15.70 -0.04
N GLN A 167 -9.84 14.66 0.02
CA GLN A 167 -9.21 14.06 -1.13
C GLN A 167 -9.51 12.58 -1.20
N THR A 168 -9.88 12.13 -2.39
CA THR A 168 -10.04 10.70 -2.69
C THR A 168 -9.07 10.30 -3.79
N VAL A 169 -8.30 9.27 -3.50
CA VAL A 169 -7.35 8.66 -4.42
C VAL A 169 -7.79 7.23 -4.70
N THR A 170 -7.92 6.89 -5.97
CA THR A 170 -8.20 5.51 -6.41
C THR A 170 -6.95 4.93 -7.07
N LEU A 171 -6.54 3.77 -6.58
CA LEU A 171 -5.37 3.02 -7.03
C LEU A 171 -5.85 1.74 -7.72
N SER A 172 -5.26 1.38 -8.86
CA SER A 172 -5.59 0.14 -9.58
C SER A 172 -4.39 -0.80 -9.64
N ARG A 173 -4.65 -2.09 -9.61
CA ARG A 173 -3.62 -3.13 -9.57
C ARG A 173 -2.58 -2.84 -8.48
N LEU A 174 -3.07 -2.62 -7.27
CA LEU A 174 -2.27 -2.34 -6.11
C LEU A 174 -1.50 -3.58 -5.70
N SER A 175 -0.20 -3.44 -5.49
CA SER A 175 0.66 -4.47 -4.93
C SER A 175 1.75 -3.83 -4.08
N GLY A 176 2.31 -4.60 -3.16
CA GLY A 176 3.40 -4.08 -2.35
C GLY A 176 3.80 -5.03 -1.25
N ARG A 177 4.63 -4.51 -0.36
CA ARG A 177 5.11 -5.22 0.81
C ARG A 177 5.18 -4.30 2.02
N ILE A 178 4.92 -4.88 3.18
CA ILE A 178 5.08 -4.25 4.49
C ILE A 178 6.16 -5.03 5.22
N LEU A 179 7.18 -4.35 5.69
CA LEU A 179 8.19 -4.91 6.59
C LEU A 179 7.82 -4.53 8.01
N ILE A 180 7.71 -5.52 8.90
CA ILE A 180 7.39 -5.31 10.31
C ILE A 180 8.50 -5.93 11.15
N GLN A 181 9.27 -5.10 11.84
CA GLN A 181 10.37 -5.51 12.73
C GLN A 181 10.16 -4.94 14.13
N PRO A 182 9.35 -5.59 14.98
CA PRO A 182 9.00 -5.06 16.31
C PRO A 182 10.20 -4.79 17.22
N GLN A 183 11.28 -5.55 17.06
CA GLN A 183 12.51 -5.48 17.84
C GLN A 183 13.67 -4.81 17.08
N ALA A 184 13.38 -3.96 16.09
CA ALA A 184 14.43 -3.24 15.38
C ALA A 184 15.23 -2.35 16.36
N PRO A 185 16.57 -2.32 16.28
CA PRO A 185 17.39 -1.46 17.12
C PRO A 185 17.13 0.03 16.82
N ALA A 186 17.52 0.90 17.74
CA ALA A 186 17.38 2.34 17.60
C ALA A 186 17.95 2.84 16.26
N GLY A 187 17.20 3.68 15.56
CA GLY A 187 17.56 4.22 14.24
C GLY A 187 17.37 3.25 13.05
N ALA A 188 17.11 1.95 13.30
CA ALA A 188 16.82 1.00 12.23
C ALA A 188 15.34 1.06 11.80
N THR A 189 15.06 0.58 10.60
CA THR A 189 13.69 0.49 10.09
C THR A 189 12.88 -0.49 10.92
N ARG A 190 11.82 0.00 11.56
CA ARG A 190 10.87 -0.78 12.35
C ARG A 190 9.62 -1.13 11.56
N LEU A 191 9.16 -0.20 10.74
CA LEU A 191 8.03 -0.37 9.82
C LEU A 191 8.43 0.16 8.45
N GLY A 192 8.37 -0.68 7.43
CA GLY A 192 8.61 -0.31 6.03
C GLY A 192 7.37 -0.57 5.19
N LEU A 193 7.10 0.29 4.23
CA LEU A 193 6.01 0.15 3.28
C LEU A 193 6.53 0.43 1.87
N ASP A 194 6.29 -0.50 0.97
CA ASP A 194 6.59 -0.38 -0.47
C ASP A 194 5.31 -0.68 -1.24
N VAL A 195 4.79 0.28 -1.98
CA VAL A 195 3.48 0.22 -2.66
C VAL A 195 3.65 0.60 -4.11
N LEU A 196 3.14 -0.23 -4.98
CA LEU A 196 3.07 -0.02 -6.41
C LEU A 196 1.61 0.01 -6.87
N SER A 197 1.28 0.95 -7.75
CA SER A 197 -0.01 1.01 -8.44
C SER A 197 0.19 1.34 -9.91
N SER A 198 -0.50 0.61 -10.78
CA SER A 198 -0.36 0.86 -12.22
C SER A 198 -1.04 2.14 -12.68
N THR A 199 -2.18 2.49 -12.06
CA THR A 199 -2.88 3.75 -12.32
C THR A 199 -3.34 4.38 -11.02
N LEU A 200 -3.32 5.70 -11.00
CA LEU A 200 -3.76 6.52 -9.89
C LEU A 200 -4.75 7.56 -10.42
N SER A 201 -5.89 7.71 -9.77
CA SER A 201 -6.81 8.80 -10.04
C SER A 201 -7.15 9.53 -8.75
N THR A 202 -7.33 10.85 -8.84
CA THR A 202 -7.66 11.68 -7.68
C THR A 202 -8.94 12.43 -7.94
N SER A 203 -9.70 12.74 -6.89
CA SER A 203 -10.88 13.61 -6.99
C SER A 203 -10.52 15.04 -7.42
N PHE A 204 -9.27 15.42 -7.29
CA PHE A 204 -8.74 16.72 -7.66
C PHE A 204 -8.49 16.86 -9.18
N LEU A 205 -8.06 15.77 -9.84
CA LEU A 205 -7.73 15.76 -11.26
C LEU A 205 -8.78 15.02 -12.09
N ASN A 206 -9.09 15.52 -13.27
CA ASN A 206 -9.88 14.77 -14.23
C ASN A 206 -8.99 13.67 -14.84
N ALA A 207 -9.18 12.42 -14.40
CA ALA A 207 -8.37 11.27 -14.81
C ALA A 207 -8.37 11.00 -16.32
N ALA A 208 -9.44 11.36 -17.02
CA ALA A 208 -9.52 11.21 -18.49
C ALA A 208 -8.61 12.21 -19.21
N LYS A 209 -8.43 13.40 -18.63
CA LYS A 209 -7.60 14.47 -19.19
C LYS A 209 -6.15 14.40 -18.71
N TYR A 210 -5.95 13.96 -17.46
CA TYR A 210 -4.65 13.90 -16.80
C TYR A 210 -4.44 12.50 -16.20
N PRO A 211 -4.16 11.47 -17.02
CA PRO A 211 -3.94 10.12 -16.51
C PRO A 211 -2.66 10.08 -15.70
N LEU A 212 -2.78 9.59 -14.46
CA LEU A 212 -1.64 9.31 -13.59
C LEU A 212 -1.38 7.80 -13.59
N HIS A 213 -0.12 7.41 -13.71
CA HIS A 213 0.28 6.01 -13.80
C HIS A 213 1.64 5.75 -13.13
N ASN A 214 1.96 4.48 -12.93
CA ASN A 214 3.23 4.03 -12.35
C ASN A 214 3.50 4.69 -10.99
N ALA A 215 2.47 4.75 -10.12
CA ALA A 215 2.67 5.25 -8.77
C ALA A 215 3.50 4.27 -7.95
N HIS A 216 4.54 4.77 -7.30
CA HIS A 216 5.43 4.01 -6.43
C HIS A 216 5.70 4.79 -5.15
N LEU A 217 5.46 4.17 -3.99
CA LEU A 217 5.71 4.74 -2.68
C LEU A 217 6.56 3.79 -1.86
N VAL A 218 7.74 4.24 -1.43
CA VAL A 218 8.61 3.53 -0.50
C VAL A 218 8.88 4.42 0.68
N VAL A 219 8.37 4.04 1.84
CA VAL A 219 8.54 4.78 3.09
C VAL A 219 8.95 3.85 4.22
N ALA A 220 9.68 4.38 5.19
CA ALA A 220 10.09 3.65 6.37
C ALA A 220 9.99 4.54 7.62
N LEU A 221 9.53 3.94 8.73
CA LEU A 221 9.58 4.54 10.05
C LEU A 221 10.73 3.88 10.83
N THR A 222 11.63 4.68 11.38
CA THR A 222 12.75 4.20 12.19
C THR A 222 12.41 4.15 13.67
N THR A 223 13.02 3.20 14.38
CA THR A 223 12.84 3.02 15.83
C THR A 223 13.38 4.24 16.57
N SER A 224 12.62 4.72 17.53
CA SER A 224 13.03 5.83 18.42
C SER A 224 14.26 5.43 19.24
N SER A 225 15.22 6.33 19.37
CA SER A 225 16.39 6.18 20.23
C SER A 225 16.04 6.30 21.72
N THR A 226 14.96 7.01 22.04
CA THR A 226 14.52 7.27 23.42
C THR A 226 13.52 6.25 23.94
N HIS A 227 12.69 5.67 23.07
CA HIS A 227 11.61 4.74 23.42
C HIS A 227 11.59 3.49 22.52
N PRO A 228 12.68 2.72 22.42
CA PRO A 228 12.76 1.58 21.50
C PRO A 228 11.79 0.44 21.85
N GLU A 229 11.43 0.32 23.13
CA GLU A 229 10.54 -0.73 23.66
C GLU A 229 9.04 -0.40 23.49
N SER A 230 8.69 0.77 22.95
CA SER A 230 7.29 1.15 22.77
C SER A 230 6.54 0.15 21.88
N PRO A 231 5.23 -0.07 22.09
CA PRO A 231 4.42 -0.90 21.21
C PRO A 231 4.53 -0.47 19.73
N LEU A 232 4.38 -1.42 18.79
CA LEU A 232 4.55 -1.19 17.35
C LEU A 232 3.68 -0.04 16.81
N PHE A 233 2.49 0.15 17.37
CA PHE A 233 1.56 1.21 16.94
C PHE A 233 1.57 2.44 17.84
N SER A 234 2.55 2.57 18.73
CA SER A 234 2.74 3.79 19.54
C SER A 234 3.57 4.82 18.76
N PRO A 235 3.11 6.05 18.62
CA PRO A 235 3.86 7.12 17.96
C PRO A 235 5.24 7.38 18.59
N GLU A 236 5.37 7.22 19.91
CA GLU A 236 6.61 7.44 20.66
C GLU A 236 7.72 6.44 20.29
N GLY A 237 7.33 5.29 19.71
CA GLY A 237 8.28 4.26 19.25
C GLY A 237 9.03 4.61 17.98
N TYR A 238 8.74 5.76 17.37
CA TYR A 238 9.31 6.19 16.08
C TYR A 238 9.98 7.55 16.19
N GLU A 239 11.06 7.75 15.44
CA GLU A 239 11.84 8.99 15.44
C GLU A 239 11.82 9.69 14.09
N ARG A 240 11.87 8.93 12.99
CA ARG A 240 11.98 9.47 11.65
C ARG A 240 11.06 8.75 10.67
N LEU A 241 10.53 9.50 9.72
CA LEU A 241 9.88 9.01 8.52
C LEU A 241 10.83 9.22 7.34
N LEU A 242 11.34 8.14 6.78
CA LEU A 242 12.16 8.16 5.57
C LEU A 242 11.25 7.97 4.36
N VAL A 243 11.22 8.93 3.46
CA VAL A 243 10.60 8.82 2.15
C VAL A 243 11.71 8.48 1.17
N GLN A 244 11.89 7.19 0.87
CA GLN A 244 12.90 6.76 -0.09
C GLN A 244 12.48 7.11 -1.51
N THR A 245 11.21 6.91 -1.80
CA THR A 245 10.60 7.26 -3.10
C THR A 245 9.11 7.47 -2.90
N ALA A 246 8.59 8.57 -3.43
CA ALA A 246 7.16 8.76 -3.68
C ALA A 246 7.03 9.33 -5.08
N SER A 247 6.65 8.52 -6.06
CA SER A 247 6.69 8.93 -7.46
C SER A 247 5.45 8.52 -8.23
N PHE A 248 5.19 9.24 -9.30
CA PHE A 248 4.18 8.91 -10.31
C PHE A 248 4.49 9.59 -11.64
N SER A 249 3.89 9.08 -12.70
CA SER A 249 3.97 9.66 -14.04
C SER A 249 2.62 10.27 -14.43
N MET A 250 2.64 11.38 -15.16
CA MET A 250 1.46 12.08 -15.65
C MET A 250 1.51 12.25 -17.17
N GLY A 251 0.49 11.79 -17.88
CA GLY A 251 0.38 11.91 -19.33
C GLY A 251 0.47 10.57 -20.05
N SER A 252 0.73 10.59 -21.36
CA SER A 252 0.92 9.36 -22.16
C SER A 252 2.29 8.74 -21.89
N GLU A 253 2.42 7.42 -22.06
CA GLU A 253 3.69 6.72 -21.80
C GLU A 253 4.90 7.28 -22.56
N ALA A 254 4.69 7.81 -23.76
CA ALA A 254 5.78 8.33 -24.59
C ALA A 254 6.31 9.71 -24.16
N THR A 255 5.49 10.54 -23.50
CA THR A 255 5.81 11.93 -23.14
C THR A 255 5.39 12.24 -21.70
N SER A 256 5.47 11.26 -20.81
CA SER A 256 4.99 11.46 -19.44
C SER A 256 5.96 12.31 -18.63
N ALA A 257 5.42 13.30 -17.94
CA ALA A 257 6.12 13.95 -16.86
C ALA A 257 6.26 12.98 -15.68
N HIS A 258 7.48 12.84 -15.15
CA HIS A 258 7.72 11.99 -13.97
C HIS A 258 8.08 12.86 -12.79
N LEU A 259 7.27 12.74 -11.73
CA LEU A 259 7.43 13.45 -10.47
C LEU A 259 7.88 12.47 -9.41
N SER A 260 8.91 12.81 -8.64
CA SER A 260 9.35 12.01 -7.51
C SER A 260 9.75 12.88 -6.31
N PHE A 261 9.49 12.34 -5.11
CA PHE A 261 9.90 12.93 -3.83
C PHE A 261 10.76 11.92 -3.08
N SER A 262 11.78 12.41 -2.40
CA SER A 262 12.58 11.62 -1.46
C SER A 262 13.09 12.52 -0.35
N GLY A 263 13.39 11.97 0.83
CA GLY A 263 13.93 12.76 1.94
C GLY A 263 13.60 12.16 3.29
N GLU A 264 13.77 12.96 4.32
CA GLU A 264 13.63 12.55 5.72
C GLU A 264 12.83 13.59 6.50
N LEU A 265 11.89 13.11 7.31
CA LEU A 265 11.08 13.91 8.21
C LEU A 265 11.20 13.38 9.64
N THR A 266 11.32 14.27 10.63
CA THR A 266 11.21 13.88 12.04
C THR A 266 9.78 13.49 12.37
N TYR A 267 9.60 12.42 13.14
CA TYR A 267 8.28 11.93 13.53
C TYR A 267 8.08 12.17 15.04
N PRO A 268 6.89 12.51 15.53
CA PRO A 268 5.61 12.63 14.82
C PRO A 268 5.34 14.01 14.19
N ALA A 269 6.16 15.02 14.44
CA ALA A 269 5.90 16.41 13.99
C ALA A 269 5.99 16.58 12.47
N LEU A 270 6.59 15.63 11.74
CA LEU A 270 6.80 15.66 10.29
C LEU A 270 7.49 16.97 9.84
N ASN A 271 8.62 17.30 10.49
CA ASN A 271 9.49 18.42 10.12
C ASN A 271 10.72 17.89 9.38
N GLY A 272 11.14 18.57 8.32
CA GLY A 272 12.33 18.19 7.58
C GLY A 272 12.34 18.70 6.15
N HIS A 273 13.05 17.98 5.29
CA HIS A 273 13.23 18.36 3.90
C HIS A 273 12.92 17.18 2.98
N LEU A 274 12.25 17.48 1.89
CA LEU A 274 12.02 16.55 0.79
C LEU A 274 12.68 17.11 -0.46
N THR A 275 13.36 16.27 -1.19
CA THR A 275 13.87 16.57 -2.53
C THR A 275 12.78 16.23 -3.54
N LEU A 276 12.31 17.21 -4.27
CA LEU A 276 11.39 17.06 -5.39
C LEU A 276 12.22 16.97 -6.68
N SER A 277 11.97 15.97 -7.50
CA SER A 277 12.57 15.81 -8.81
C SER A 277 11.48 15.72 -9.88
N LEU A 278 11.59 16.52 -10.92
CA LEU A 278 10.65 16.57 -12.04
C LEU A 278 11.38 16.38 -13.36
N LEU A 279 11.08 15.26 -14.02
CA LEU A 279 11.55 14.96 -15.37
C LEU A 279 10.45 15.30 -16.37
N ASN A 280 10.82 15.74 -17.58
CA ASN A 280 9.89 16.23 -18.62
C ASN A 280 8.99 17.37 -18.10
N TRP A 281 9.62 18.33 -17.40
CA TRP A 281 8.93 19.41 -16.69
C TRP A 281 8.13 20.34 -17.58
N HIS A 282 8.51 20.51 -18.86
CA HIS A 282 7.80 21.33 -19.82
C HIS A 282 6.37 20.79 -20.05
N ASP A 283 6.28 19.49 -20.29
CA ASP A 283 5.01 18.78 -20.46
C ASP A 283 4.15 18.81 -19.16
N ALA A 284 4.82 18.76 -18.00
CA ALA A 284 4.15 18.92 -16.70
C ALA A 284 3.59 20.34 -16.52
N ALA A 285 4.37 21.37 -16.85
CA ALA A 285 3.97 22.77 -16.73
C ALA A 285 2.75 23.08 -17.62
N GLU A 286 2.75 22.62 -18.85
CA GLU A 286 1.61 22.74 -19.76
C GLU A 286 0.35 22.09 -19.18
N LYS A 287 0.49 20.86 -18.66
CA LYS A 287 -0.63 20.13 -18.06
C LYS A 287 -1.14 20.81 -16.79
N ILE A 288 -0.26 21.30 -15.92
CA ILE A 288 -0.61 22.02 -14.69
C ILE A 288 -1.38 23.30 -14.99
N LEU A 289 -0.93 24.11 -15.97
CA LEU A 289 -1.62 25.32 -16.39
C LEU A 289 -3.00 25.04 -17.00
N ASN A 290 -3.20 23.87 -17.57
CA ASN A 290 -4.48 23.46 -18.13
C ASN A 290 -5.47 22.89 -17.07
N ILE A 291 -5.10 22.80 -15.77
CA ILE A 291 -6.00 22.37 -14.71
C ILE A 291 -6.71 23.59 -14.09
N PRO A 292 -8.03 23.78 -14.29
CA PRO A 292 -8.73 25.00 -13.87
C PRO A 292 -8.63 25.30 -12.36
N ARG A 293 -8.64 24.25 -11.51
CA ARG A 293 -8.52 24.40 -10.06
C ARG A 293 -7.12 24.86 -9.63
N LEU A 294 -6.07 24.40 -10.29
CA LEU A 294 -4.71 24.85 -10.02
C LEU A 294 -4.52 26.27 -10.55
N GLN A 295 -5.05 26.60 -11.74
CA GLN A 295 -5.00 27.97 -12.26
C GLN A 295 -5.58 29.01 -11.27
N SER A 296 -6.69 28.67 -10.62
CA SER A 296 -7.33 29.57 -9.64
C SER A 296 -6.58 29.68 -8.32
N SER A 297 -5.72 28.71 -7.98
CA SER A 297 -4.91 28.70 -6.75
C SER A 297 -3.50 29.27 -6.96
N LEU A 298 -3.03 29.40 -8.19
CA LEU A 298 -1.73 29.98 -8.50
C LEU A 298 -1.75 31.51 -8.29
N ALA A 299 -0.71 32.03 -7.64
CA ALA A 299 -0.48 33.46 -7.61
C ALA A 299 -0.33 34.02 -9.03
N PRO A 300 -0.82 35.24 -9.33
CA PRO A 300 -0.76 35.83 -10.68
C PRO A 300 0.65 35.80 -11.28
N ASP A 301 1.67 36.13 -10.48
CA ASP A 301 3.08 36.15 -10.91
C ASP A 301 3.58 34.76 -11.27
N THR A 302 3.17 33.74 -10.50
CA THR A 302 3.50 32.32 -10.77
C THR A 302 2.90 31.87 -12.09
N ARG A 303 1.69 32.29 -12.38
CA ARG A 303 1.00 31.96 -13.64
C ARG A 303 1.71 32.60 -14.84
N VAL A 304 2.01 33.89 -14.76
CA VAL A 304 2.75 34.60 -15.84
C VAL A 304 4.11 33.96 -16.07
N PHE A 305 4.80 33.57 -15.00
CA PHE A 305 6.08 32.89 -15.08
C PHE A 305 5.96 31.52 -15.78
N LEU A 306 4.97 30.70 -15.43
CA LEU A 306 4.71 29.41 -16.09
C LEU A 306 4.38 29.58 -17.57
N GLU A 307 3.55 30.58 -17.93
CA GLU A 307 3.23 30.92 -19.31
C GLU A 307 4.50 31.36 -20.06
N HIS A 308 5.36 32.15 -19.43
CA HIS A 308 6.63 32.57 -20.03
C HIS A 308 7.58 31.38 -20.27
N ILE A 309 7.67 30.44 -19.35
CA ILE A 309 8.48 29.20 -19.51
C ILE A 309 7.96 28.36 -20.66
N LEU A 310 6.65 28.21 -20.81
CA LEU A 310 6.03 27.43 -21.89
C LEU A 310 6.27 28.05 -23.28
N HIS A 311 6.27 29.38 -23.36
CA HIS A 311 6.55 30.08 -24.62
C HIS A 311 8.05 30.22 -24.94
N ALA A 312 8.91 30.04 -23.95
CA ALA A 312 10.34 29.98 -24.18
C ALA A 312 10.68 28.65 -24.84
N THR A 313 11.05 28.69 -26.11
CA THR A 313 11.47 27.51 -26.88
C THR A 313 12.52 26.73 -26.09
N PRO A 314 12.31 25.45 -25.75
CA PRO A 314 13.33 24.67 -25.07
C PRO A 314 14.58 24.63 -25.96
N PRO A 315 15.78 24.77 -25.43
CA PRO A 315 16.98 24.56 -26.18
C PRO A 315 16.97 23.13 -26.71
N SER A 316 16.96 23.00 -28.04
CA SER A 316 16.85 21.73 -28.76
C SER A 316 17.80 20.68 -28.18
N GLY A 317 17.26 19.61 -27.58
CA GLY A 317 17.91 18.33 -27.37
C GLY A 317 18.57 18.07 -26.01
N LEU A 318 18.75 19.02 -25.10
CA LEU A 318 19.46 18.80 -23.82
C LEU A 318 18.59 19.08 -22.56
N ALA A 319 17.57 19.89 -22.66
CA ALA A 319 16.79 20.33 -21.49
C ALA A 319 15.82 19.27 -20.96
N GLU A 320 15.40 18.31 -21.77
CA GLU A 320 14.41 17.29 -21.39
C GLU A 320 15.03 16.03 -20.75
N SER A 321 16.34 15.84 -20.87
CA SER A 321 17.03 14.68 -20.32
C SER A 321 17.48 14.84 -18.86
N HIS A 322 17.44 16.05 -18.29
CA HIS A 322 17.89 16.32 -16.94
C HIS A 322 16.68 16.67 -16.05
N PRO A 323 16.53 16.02 -14.89
CA PRO A 323 15.45 16.37 -13.97
C PRO A 323 15.73 17.76 -13.35
N VAL A 324 14.67 18.53 -13.19
CA VAL A 324 14.70 19.71 -12.30
C VAL A 324 14.56 19.23 -10.88
N VAL A 325 15.47 19.64 -10.02
CA VAL A 325 15.50 19.24 -8.61
C VAL A 325 15.30 20.46 -7.73
N ALA A 326 14.38 20.37 -6.78
CA ALA A 326 14.12 21.40 -5.79
C ALA A 326 14.02 20.79 -4.39
N GLU A 327 14.47 21.54 -3.39
CA GLU A 327 14.31 21.17 -1.98
C GLU A 327 13.02 21.78 -1.42
N VAL A 328 12.20 20.97 -0.78
CA VAL A 328 10.90 21.35 -0.20
C VAL A 328 11.01 21.22 1.30
N SER A 329 10.93 22.33 2.02
CA SER A 329 10.84 22.31 3.48
C SER A 329 9.44 21.88 3.92
N VAL A 330 9.39 20.98 4.89
CA VAL A 330 8.14 20.50 5.51
C VAL A 330 8.15 20.92 6.97
N VAL A 331 7.09 21.57 7.42
CA VAL A 331 6.90 21.99 8.81
C VAL A 331 5.53 21.55 9.29
N ASN A 332 5.50 20.74 10.34
CA ASN A 332 4.27 20.13 10.89
C ASN A 332 3.43 19.41 9.82
N GLY A 333 4.09 18.71 8.91
CA GLY A 333 3.44 17.97 7.82
C GLY A 333 2.94 18.85 6.65
N HIS A 334 3.15 20.16 6.71
CA HIS A 334 2.81 21.09 5.63
C HIS A 334 4.05 21.43 4.82
N ALA A 335 4.02 21.15 3.53
CA ALA A 335 5.04 21.61 2.61
C ALA A 335 4.95 23.15 2.49
N ALA A 336 6.06 23.85 2.72
CA ALA A 336 6.19 25.24 2.27
C ALA A 336 5.94 25.28 0.76
N PRO A 337 5.52 26.42 0.16
CA PRO A 337 5.04 26.44 -1.22
C PRO A 337 6.09 25.89 -2.19
N ALA A 338 6.04 24.57 -2.35
CA ALA A 338 6.98 23.78 -3.16
C ALA A 338 7.01 24.23 -4.61
N LEU A 339 5.90 24.75 -5.11
CA LEU A 339 5.77 25.22 -6.46
C LEU A 339 6.62 26.49 -6.69
N GLU A 340 6.65 27.44 -5.77
CA GLU A 340 7.47 28.67 -5.88
C GLU A 340 8.96 28.33 -5.88
N GLN A 341 9.40 27.41 -5.01
CA GLN A 341 10.80 26.96 -4.98
C GLN A 341 11.19 26.24 -6.26
N LEU A 342 10.31 25.34 -6.77
CA LEU A 342 10.52 24.66 -8.04
C LEU A 342 10.69 25.66 -9.19
N LEU A 343 9.83 26.66 -9.25
CA LEU A 343 9.85 27.69 -10.28
C LEU A 343 11.11 28.57 -10.21
N GLN A 344 11.56 28.90 -9.01
CA GLN A 344 12.85 29.62 -8.81
C GLN A 344 14.02 28.76 -9.30
N THR A 345 14.04 27.45 -9.01
CA THR A 345 15.09 26.54 -9.44
C THR A 345 15.12 26.41 -10.98
N ILE A 346 13.96 26.30 -11.62
CA ILE A 346 13.85 26.26 -13.10
C ILE A 346 14.39 27.56 -13.71
N SER A 347 14.06 28.73 -13.12
CA SER A 347 14.56 30.01 -13.62
C SER A 347 16.07 30.14 -13.50
N THR A 348 16.66 29.67 -12.40
CA THR A 348 18.10 29.74 -12.13
C THR A 348 18.88 28.83 -13.07
N GLN A 349 18.42 27.60 -13.29
CA GLN A 349 19.07 26.67 -14.23
C GLN A 349 19.08 27.19 -15.68
N LYS A 350 18.06 27.94 -16.08
CA LYS A 350 18.01 28.56 -17.40
C LYS A 350 19.04 29.67 -17.59
N ILE A 351 19.33 30.42 -16.52
CA ILE A 351 20.35 31.49 -16.54
C ILE A 351 21.74 30.89 -16.69
N ASP A 352 22.06 29.81 -15.97
CA ASP A 352 23.36 29.12 -16.07
C ASP A 352 23.61 28.53 -17.47
N ALA A 353 22.56 27.95 -18.08
CA ALA A 353 22.67 27.42 -19.44
C ALA A 353 22.91 28.49 -20.53
N SER A 354 22.55 29.76 -20.28
CA SER A 354 22.79 30.88 -21.17
C SER A 354 24.25 31.37 -21.13
N HIS A 355 24.94 31.24 -19.99
CA HIS A 355 26.36 31.59 -19.81
C HIS A 355 27.32 30.56 -20.38
N LEU A 356 26.88 29.33 -20.69
CA LEU A 356 27.70 28.29 -21.34
C LEU A 356 27.77 28.42 -22.88
N ARG A 357 27.17 29.46 -23.46
CA ARG A 357 27.12 29.72 -24.92
C ARG A 357 27.97 30.92 -25.38
N GLU A 358 28.70 31.57 -24.48
CA GLU A 358 29.78 32.54 -24.83
C GLU A 358 31.13 31.83 -24.75
#